data_761c9f8f5fcee5237a41eddd858d68f8
#
_entry.id   761c9f8f5fcee5237a41eddd858d68f8
#
_cell.length_a   1.000
_cell.length_b   1.000
_cell.length_c   1.000
_cell.angle_alpha   90.00
_cell.angle_beta   90.00
_cell.angle_gamma   90.00
#
_symmetry.space_group_name_H-M   'P 1'
#
loop_
_entity.id
_entity.type
_entity.pdbx_description
1 polymer ?
#
loop_
_entity_poly.entity_id
_entity_poly.type
_entity_poly.pdbx_seq_one_letter_code
_entity_poly.pdbx_strand_id
1 'polypeptide(L)'
;MANQTNSLSHTKWMCKYHIVFTPKYRRKAIYNQYKVSIKDIIQQLCKYKGVEILEGHLMPDHVHMLVSIPPKISVSSFMGYLKGKSALMIFDKHANLKYKYGNRHFWAEGYYVSTVGLNEATIKRYIQDQEAHDIAMDKLSVKEYEDPFKG
;
A
#
# COMPACT_ATOMS: atom_id res chain seq x y z
N MET A 1 19.29 -7.47 0.61
CA MET A 1 19.99 -7.75 -0.62
C MET A 1 19.17 -7.39 -1.82
N ALA A 2 19.73 -6.55 -2.66
CA ALA A 2 18.98 -5.90 -3.73
C ALA A 2 18.42 -6.84 -4.78
N ASN A 3 19.09 -7.94 -5.06
CA ASN A 3 18.70 -8.84 -6.15
C ASN A 3 18.32 -10.23 -5.66
N GLN A 4 17.59 -10.24 -4.57
CA GLN A 4 17.14 -11.50 -4.03
C GLN A 4 16.14 -12.17 -4.96
N THR A 5 16.43 -13.39 -5.34
CA THR A 5 15.54 -14.22 -6.14
C THR A 5 14.83 -15.18 -5.22
N ASN A 6 13.51 -15.19 -5.27
CA ASN A 6 12.71 -16.12 -4.51
C ASN A 6 12.60 -17.46 -5.25
N SER A 7 12.32 -18.52 -4.52
CA SER A 7 12.16 -19.82 -5.13
C SER A 7 10.90 -20.49 -4.60
N LEU A 8 10.24 -21.25 -5.47
CA LEU A 8 9.05 -22.00 -5.16
C LEU A 8 9.20 -23.35 -5.84
N SER A 9 9.51 -24.41 -5.04
CA SER A 9 9.75 -25.75 -5.55
C SER A 9 10.83 -25.73 -6.63
N HIS A 10 10.46 -25.79 -7.92
CA HIS A 10 11.38 -25.79 -9.05
C HIS A 10 11.43 -24.45 -9.78
N THR A 11 10.77 -23.44 -9.24
CA THR A 11 10.63 -22.13 -9.90
C THR A 11 11.33 -21.06 -9.07
N LYS A 12 12.20 -20.29 -9.71
CA LYS A 12 12.77 -19.08 -9.13
C LYS A 12 12.04 -17.89 -9.70
N TRP A 13 11.79 -16.89 -8.85
CA TRP A 13 11.01 -15.74 -9.29
C TRP A 13 11.45 -14.46 -8.60
N MET A 14 11.10 -13.37 -9.23
CA MET A 14 11.46 -12.03 -8.77
C MET A 14 10.36 -11.07 -9.22
N CYS A 15 9.23 -11.16 -8.55
CA CYS A 15 8.00 -10.41 -8.89
C CYS A 15 7.80 -9.30 -7.87
N LYS A 16 8.39 -8.15 -8.14
CA LYS A 16 8.36 -7.00 -7.24
C LYS A 16 7.56 -5.87 -7.86
N TYR A 17 6.78 -5.20 -7.03
CA TYR A 17 5.87 -4.16 -7.48
C TYR A 17 5.88 -2.98 -6.52
N HIS A 18 5.82 -1.79 -7.08
CA HIS A 18 5.50 -0.59 -6.35
C HIS A 18 4.00 -0.36 -6.46
N ILE A 19 3.31 -0.29 -5.31
CA ILE A 19 1.86 -0.19 -5.25
C ILE A 19 1.49 1.03 -4.40
N VAL A 20 0.51 1.80 -4.89
CA VAL A 20 -0.03 2.95 -4.16
C VAL A 20 -1.54 2.84 -4.13
N PHE A 21 -2.13 3.03 -2.97
CA PHE A 21 -3.59 3.09 -2.85
C PHE A 21 -3.97 4.08 -1.75
N THR A 22 -5.22 4.57 -1.81
CA THR A 22 -5.66 5.68 -0.97
C THR A 22 -6.97 5.36 -0.26
N PRO A 23 -7.20 5.98 0.92
CA PRO A 23 -8.53 5.97 1.51
C PRO A 23 -9.54 6.62 0.59
N LYS A 24 -10.80 6.19 0.70
CA LYS A 24 -11.89 6.72 -0.11
C LYS A 24 -11.99 8.23 0.09
N TYR A 25 -12.17 8.96 -0.99
CA TYR A 25 -12.20 10.43 -1.02
C TYR A 25 -10.88 11.06 -0.56
N ARG A 26 -9.80 10.29 -0.55
CA ARG A 26 -8.48 10.73 -0.08
C ARG A 26 -8.52 11.37 1.30
N ARG A 27 -9.36 10.86 2.16
CA ARG A 27 -9.44 11.35 3.54
C ARG A 27 -8.13 11.05 4.28
N LYS A 28 -7.71 12.00 5.10
CA LYS A 28 -6.51 11.85 5.93
C LYS A 28 -6.84 11.00 7.15
N ALA A 29 -7.04 9.71 6.92
CA ALA A 29 -7.47 8.78 7.96
C ALA A 29 -6.32 7.98 8.58
N ILE A 30 -5.14 7.99 7.95
CA ILE A 30 -3.99 7.18 8.37
C ILE A 30 -3.09 8.04 9.27
N TYR A 31 -3.44 8.13 10.55
CA TYR A 31 -2.68 8.90 11.51
C TYR A 31 -2.80 8.29 12.91
N ASN A 32 -1.87 8.63 13.81
CA ASN A 32 -1.86 8.22 15.21
C ASN A 32 -2.13 6.71 15.37
N GLN A 33 -3.09 6.34 16.22
CA GLN A 33 -3.45 4.94 16.49
C GLN A 33 -3.97 4.23 15.24
N TYR A 34 -4.61 4.94 14.34
CA TYR A 34 -5.09 4.36 13.09
C TYR A 34 -3.92 3.93 12.21
N LYS A 35 -2.87 4.74 12.14
CA LYS A 35 -1.68 4.40 11.37
C LYS A 35 -1.05 3.11 11.87
N VAL A 36 -0.91 2.96 13.19
CA VAL A 36 -0.35 1.75 13.79
C VAL A 36 -1.22 0.54 13.48
N SER A 37 -2.53 0.67 13.65
CA SER A 37 -3.48 -0.42 13.36
C SER A 37 -3.44 -0.83 11.90
N ILE A 38 -3.46 0.14 11.00
CA ILE A 38 -3.47 -0.13 9.55
C ILE A 38 -2.16 -0.80 9.13
N LYS A 39 -1.05 -0.33 9.66
CA LYS A 39 0.25 -0.97 9.41
C LYS A 39 0.24 -2.43 9.82
N ASP A 40 -0.20 -2.70 11.04
CA ASP A 40 -0.22 -4.07 11.58
C ASP A 40 -1.15 -4.96 10.76
N ILE A 41 -2.32 -4.45 10.38
CA ILE A 41 -3.30 -5.18 9.56
C ILE A 41 -2.69 -5.52 8.20
N ILE A 42 -2.10 -4.55 7.53
CA ILE A 42 -1.49 -4.76 6.22
C ILE A 42 -0.36 -5.78 6.30
N GLN A 43 0.51 -5.67 7.30
CA GLN A 43 1.61 -6.62 7.49
C GLN A 43 1.09 -8.04 7.71
N GLN A 44 0.07 -8.19 8.53
CA GLN A 44 -0.53 -9.48 8.83
C GLN A 44 -1.14 -10.11 7.57
N LEU A 45 -1.89 -9.33 6.81
CA LEU A 45 -2.55 -9.83 5.59
C LEU A 45 -1.55 -10.20 4.51
N CYS A 46 -0.49 -9.42 4.36
CA CYS A 46 0.59 -9.73 3.41
C CYS A 46 1.28 -11.03 3.82
N LYS A 47 1.62 -11.16 5.08
CA LYS A 47 2.27 -12.37 5.59
C LYS A 47 1.42 -13.61 5.35
N TYR A 48 0.11 -13.49 5.54
CA TYR A 48 -0.81 -14.60 5.35
C TYR A 48 -0.80 -15.11 3.90
N LYS A 49 -0.62 -14.21 2.93
CA LYS A 49 -0.57 -14.57 1.51
C LYS A 49 0.85 -14.86 0.99
N GLY A 50 1.84 -14.84 1.87
CA GLY A 50 3.22 -15.03 1.44
C GLY A 50 3.78 -13.86 0.64
N VAL A 51 3.20 -12.69 0.80
CA VAL A 51 3.67 -11.46 0.17
C VAL A 51 4.63 -10.76 1.12
N GLU A 52 5.84 -10.50 0.65
CA GLU A 52 6.86 -9.83 1.44
C GLU A 52 6.80 -8.32 1.20
N ILE A 53 6.75 -7.54 2.28
CA ILE A 53 6.85 -6.10 2.21
C ILE A 53 8.33 -5.72 2.31
N LEU A 54 8.89 -5.22 1.22
CA LEU A 54 10.30 -4.82 1.17
C LEU A 54 10.49 -3.40 1.71
N GLU A 55 9.53 -2.54 1.43
CA GLU A 55 9.49 -1.16 1.90
C GLU A 55 8.04 -0.71 1.96
N GLY A 56 7.71 0.13 2.93
CA GLY A 56 6.34 0.65 3.02
C GLY A 56 6.30 1.97 3.76
N HIS A 57 5.43 2.85 3.31
CA HIS A 57 5.21 4.16 3.89
C HIS A 57 3.73 4.45 3.97
N LEU A 58 3.28 4.84 5.16
CA LEU A 58 1.88 5.17 5.43
C LEU A 58 1.79 6.67 5.64
N MET A 59 1.28 7.35 4.62
CA MET A 59 1.00 8.77 4.70
C MET A 59 -0.46 8.97 5.14
N PRO A 60 -0.84 10.16 5.63
CA PRO A 60 -2.21 10.35 6.12
C PRO A 60 -3.29 9.99 5.11
N ASP A 61 -3.05 10.19 3.82
CA ASP A 61 -4.06 10.00 2.78
C ASP A 61 -3.66 8.95 1.73
N HIS A 62 -2.59 8.21 1.94
CA HIS A 62 -2.21 7.16 0.98
C HIS A 62 -1.20 6.19 1.57
N VAL A 63 -1.07 5.05 0.91
CA VAL A 63 -0.12 4.00 1.26
C VAL A 63 0.78 3.75 0.07
N HIS A 64 2.10 3.77 0.29
CA HIS A 64 3.11 3.35 -0.68
C HIS A 64 3.71 2.03 -0.21
N MET A 65 3.79 1.05 -1.10
CA MET A 65 4.38 -0.25 -0.76
C MET A 65 5.27 -0.73 -1.89
N LEU A 66 6.42 -1.27 -1.51
CA LEU A 66 7.25 -2.10 -2.40
C LEU A 66 7.11 -3.52 -1.89
N VAL A 67 6.53 -4.40 -2.71
CA VAL A 67 6.21 -5.77 -2.31
C VAL A 67 6.74 -6.80 -3.29
N SER A 68 7.00 -7.99 -2.76
CA SER A 68 7.34 -9.17 -3.54
C SER A 68 6.15 -10.13 -3.48
N ILE A 69 5.52 -10.38 -4.61
CA ILE A 69 4.30 -11.19 -4.69
C ILE A 69 4.62 -12.51 -5.38
N PRO A 70 4.27 -13.68 -4.77
CA PRO A 70 4.51 -14.97 -5.43
C PRO A 70 3.81 -15.04 -6.78
N PRO A 71 4.42 -15.66 -7.79
CA PRO A 71 3.86 -15.69 -9.15
C PRO A 71 2.54 -16.44 -9.25
N LYS A 72 2.21 -17.27 -8.27
CA LYS A 72 0.91 -17.97 -8.21
C LYS A 72 -0.26 -17.05 -7.89
N ILE A 73 0.01 -15.82 -7.47
CA ILE A 73 -1.03 -14.84 -7.09
C ILE A 73 -0.94 -13.65 -8.05
N SER A 74 -2.05 -13.28 -8.66
CA SER A 74 -2.09 -12.07 -9.48
C SER A 74 -2.12 -10.82 -8.60
N VAL A 75 -1.61 -9.72 -9.12
CA VAL A 75 -1.65 -8.44 -8.42
C VAL A 75 -3.10 -8.05 -8.09
N SER A 76 -4.00 -8.19 -9.06
CA SER A 76 -5.40 -7.82 -8.86
C SER A 76 -6.07 -8.67 -7.78
N SER A 77 -5.80 -9.97 -7.75
CA SER A 77 -6.32 -10.85 -6.72
C SER A 77 -5.79 -10.47 -5.34
N PHE A 78 -4.49 -10.20 -5.25
CA PHE A 78 -3.89 -9.76 -4.00
C PHE A 78 -4.47 -8.44 -3.53
N MET A 79 -4.59 -7.46 -4.43
CA MET A 79 -5.12 -6.14 -4.05
C MET A 79 -6.60 -6.19 -3.65
N GLY A 80 -7.39 -7.01 -4.32
CA GLY A 80 -8.78 -7.23 -3.91
C GLY A 80 -8.87 -7.80 -2.50
N TYR A 81 -8.05 -8.80 -2.22
CA TYR A 81 -7.94 -9.39 -0.90
C TYR A 81 -7.47 -8.37 0.14
N LEU A 82 -6.36 -7.68 -0.13
CA LEU A 82 -5.76 -6.74 0.82
C LEU A 82 -6.72 -5.60 1.16
N LYS A 83 -7.30 -4.97 0.15
CA LYS A 83 -8.21 -3.85 0.36
C LYS A 83 -9.51 -4.29 1.02
N GLY A 84 -10.08 -5.40 0.60
CA GLY A 84 -11.33 -5.91 1.17
C GLY A 84 -11.17 -6.33 2.62
N LYS A 85 -10.19 -7.16 2.91
CA LYS A 85 -9.97 -7.65 4.28
C LYS A 85 -9.51 -6.56 5.22
N SER A 86 -8.60 -5.70 4.77
CA SER A 86 -8.13 -4.61 5.62
C SER A 86 -9.25 -3.64 5.96
N ALA A 87 -10.13 -3.32 5.01
CA ALA A 87 -11.28 -2.45 5.28
C ALA A 87 -12.18 -3.03 6.39
N LEU A 88 -12.48 -4.33 6.31
CA LEU A 88 -13.28 -4.99 7.33
C LEU A 88 -12.61 -4.95 8.70
N MET A 89 -11.32 -5.23 8.74
CA MET A 89 -10.56 -5.25 9.99
C MET A 89 -10.41 -3.85 10.59
N ILE A 90 -10.20 -2.84 9.74
CA ILE A 90 -10.11 -1.45 10.19
C ILE A 90 -11.45 -1.01 10.80
N PHE A 91 -12.56 -1.27 10.13
CA PHE A 91 -13.88 -0.90 10.63
C PHE A 91 -14.27 -1.66 11.88
N ASP A 92 -13.85 -2.92 11.98
CA ASP A 92 -14.11 -3.74 13.16
C ASP A 92 -13.37 -3.19 14.38
N LYS A 93 -12.14 -2.75 14.16
CA LYS A 93 -11.29 -2.23 15.23
C LYS A 93 -11.59 -0.77 15.58
N HIS A 94 -12.06 0.00 14.61
CA HIS A 94 -12.31 1.45 14.77
C HIS A 94 -13.70 1.79 14.25
N ALA A 95 -14.71 1.56 15.09
CA ALA A 95 -16.11 1.73 14.71
C ALA A 95 -16.45 3.15 14.26
N ASN A 96 -15.79 4.16 14.82
CA ASN A 96 -16.02 5.54 14.42
C ASN A 96 -15.62 5.81 12.96
N LEU A 97 -14.60 5.14 12.47
CA LEU A 97 -14.23 5.22 11.05
C LEU A 97 -15.29 4.59 10.17
N LYS A 98 -15.89 3.50 10.63
CA LYS A 98 -16.97 2.84 9.89
C LYS A 98 -18.11 3.80 9.60
N TYR A 99 -18.54 4.55 10.60
CA TYR A 99 -19.62 5.55 10.42
C TYR A 99 -19.21 6.65 9.45
N LYS A 100 -17.97 7.12 9.57
CA LYS A 100 -17.45 8.18 8.72
C LYS A 100 -17.46 7.81 7.24
N TYR A 101 -17.29 6.53 6.93
CA TYR A 101 -17.29 6.00 5.55
C TYR A 101 -18.61 5.37 5.15
N GLY A 102 -19.67 5.61 5.89
CA GLY A 102 -21.00 5.12 5.56
C GLY A 102 -21.13 3.61 5.61
N ASN A 103 -20.36 2.96 6.47
CA ASN A 103 -20.36 1.49 6.66
C ASN A 103 -19.99 0.70 5.40
N ARG A 104 -19.29 1.29 4.45
CA ARG A 104 -19.05 0.65 3.16
C ARG A 104 -17.59 0.37 2.88
N HIS A 105 -16.90 1.31 2.29
CA HIS A 105 -15.56 1.09 1.80
C HIS A 105 -14.58 2.06 2.43
N PHE A 106 -13.51 1.53 3.00
CA PHE A 106 -12.45 2.37 3.54
C PHE A 106 -11.56 2.90 2.43
N TRP A 107 -11.22 2.07 1.44
CA TRP A 107 -10.30 2.40 0.36
C TRP A 107 -11.02 2.89 -0.88
N ALA A 108 -10.40 3.80 -1.61
CA ALA A 108 -10.87 4.21 -2.93
C ALA A 108 -10.76 3.04 -3.90
N GLU A 109 -11.57 3.04 -4.94
CA GLU A 109 -11.46 2.04 -6.00
C GLU A 109 -10.13 2.20 -6.73
N GLY A 110 -9.59 1.07 -7.16
CA GLY A 110 -8.35 1.07 -7.93
C GLY A 110 -7.09 1.19 -7.08
N TYR A 111 -6.00 1.21 -7.74
CA TYR A 111 -4.67 1.36 -7.16
C TYR A 111 -3.68 1.62 -8.30
N TYR A 112 -2.54 2.21 -7.95
CA TYR A 112 -1.43 2.34 -8.88
C TYR A 112 -0.50 1.15 -8.68
N VAL A 113 0.00 0.57 -9.77
CA VAL A 113 0.99 -0.49 -9.70
C VAL A 113 2.00 -0.34 -10.82
N SER A 114 3.27 -0.51 -10.48
CA SER A 114 4.32 -0.62 -11.48
C SER A 114 5.24 -1.77 -11.12
N THR A 115 5.77 -2.43 -12.13
CA THR A 115 6.79 -3.45 -11.93
C THR A 115 8.09 -2.80 -11.50
N VAL A 116 8.85 -3.52 -10.70
CA VAL A 116 10.15 -3.06 -10.21
C VAL A 116 11.24 -3.85 -10.89
N GLY A 117 12.22 -3.13 -11.41
CA GLY A 117 13.36 -3.76 -12.03
C GLY A 117 14.32 -4.38 -11.03
N LEU A 118 15.56 -4.53 -11.44
CA LEU A 118 16.55 -5.29 -10.68
C LEU A 118 17.08 -4.57 -9.44
N ASN A 119 17.04 -3.24 -9.41
CA ASN A 119 17.68 -2.47 -8.33
C ASN A 119 16.65 -2.07 -7.27
N GLU A 120 16.49 -2.95 -6.30
CA GLU A 120 15.61 -2.74 -5.17
C GLU A 120 15.95 -1.51 -4.35
N ALA A 121 17.24 -1.26 -4.12
CA ALA A 121 17.68 -0.12 -3.34
C ALA A 121 17.31 1.21 -4.00
N THR A 122 17.42 1.29 -5.32
CA THR A 122 17.03 2.46 -6.08
C THR A 122 15.53 2.71 -5.97
N ILE A 123 14.72 1.66 -6.03
CA ILE A 123 13.27 1.78 -5.92
C ILE A 123 12.86 2.21 -4.51
N LYS A 124 13.49 1.65 -3.49
CA LYS A 124 13.25 2.09 -2.11
C LYS A 124 13.54 3.58 -1.94
N ARG A 125 14.65 4.02 -2.51
CA ARG A 125 15.02 5.44 -2.49
C ARG A 125 13.96 6.29 -3.21
N TYR A 126 13.48 5.81 -4.35
CA TYR A 126 12.44 6.51 -5.10
C TYR A 126 11.17 6.71 -4.25
N ILE A 127 10.73 5.67 -3.55
CA ILE A 127 9.56 5.75 -2.68
C ILE A 127 9.79 6.80 -1.57
N GLN A 128 10.96 6.77 -0.94
CA GLN A 128 11.31 7.72 0.11
C GLN A 128 11.34 9.15 -0.41
N ASP A 129 11.91 9.36 -1.58
CA ASP A 129 11.97 10.68 -2.20
C ASP A 129 10.58 11.19 -2.56
N GLN A 130 9.70 10.32 -3.08
CA GLN A 130 8.32 10.68 -3.36
C GLN A 130 7.57 11.07 -2.08
N GLU A 131 7.78 10.32 -1.01
CA GLU A 131 7.16 10.62 0.27
C GLU A 131 7.59 11.99 0.77
N ALA A 132 8.88 12.29 0.70
CA ALA A 132 9.40 13.60 1.08
C ALA A 132 8.82 14.72 0.21
N HIS A 133 8.71 14.48 -1.09
CA HIS A 133 8.10 15.41 -2.02
C HIS A 133 6.63 15.67 -1.68
N ASP A 134 5.88 14.62 -1.43
CA ASP A 134 4.47 14.72 -1.09
C ASP A 134 4.26 15.52 0.20
N ILE A 135 5.12 15.27 1.21
CA ILE A 135 5.07 16.04 2.45
C ILE A 135 5.33 17.52 2.18
N ALA A 136 6.32 17.83 1.36
CA ALA A 136 6.65 19.20 1.01
C ALA A 136 5.50 19.88 0.27
N MET A 137 4.88 19.17 -0.67
CA MET A 137 3.75 19.69 -1.43
C MET A 137 2.53 19.91 -0.53
N ASP A 138 2.28 19.01 0.41
CA ASP A 138 1.21 19.18 1.38
C ASP A 138 1.39 20.45 2.23
N LYS A 139 2.62 20.76 2.58
CA LYS A 139 2.92 21.97 3.35
C LYS A 139 2.75 23.25 2.54
N LEU A 140 2.95 23.16 1.23
CA LEU A 140 2.85 24.30 0.34
C LEU A 140 1.41 24.55 -0.12
N SER A 141 0.71 23.47 -0.54
CA SER A 141 -0.66 23.58 -1.01
C SER A 141 -1.31 22.21 -1.06
N VAL A 142 -2.31 22.03 -0.21
CA VAL A 142 -3.10 20.78 -0.20
C VAL A 142 -3.85 20.59 -1.52
N LYS A 143 -4.19 21.69 -2.20
CA LYS A 143 -4.97 21.63 -3.44
C LYS A 143 -4.19 21.10 -4.63
N GLU A 144 -2.88 21.10 -4.54
CA GLU A 144 -2.01 20.72 -5.64
C GLU A 144 -1.55 19.27 -5.57
N TYR A 145 -1.99 18.55 -4.55
CA TYR A 145 -1.65 17.14 -4.44
C TYR A 145 -2.34 16.36 -5.56
N GLU A 146 -1.54 15.68 -6.36
CA GLU A 146 -2.07 14.87 -7.44
C GLU A 146 -2.42 13.48 -6.96
N ASP A 147 -3.64 13.05 -7.32
CA ASP A 147 -4.07 11.69 -7.08
C ASP A 147 -3.29 10.76 -8.02
N PRO A 148 -2.56 9.75 -7.50
CA PRO A 148 -1.83 8.82 -8.36
C PRO A 148 -2.75 8.02 -9.29
N PHE A 149 -4.06 8.01 -9.04
CA PHE A 149 -5.04 7.33 -9.88
C PHE A 149 -5.68 8.23 -10.94
N LYS A 150 -5.33 9.51 -10.98
CA LYS A 150 -5.73 10.38 -12.09
C LYS A 150 -4.75 10.18 -13.21
N GLY A 151 -5.23 9.66 -14.27
CA GLY A 151 -4.51 9.22 -15.42
C GLY A 151 -3.54 10.15 -16.09
#